data_02803def9837e1d2845425512405a23e
#
_entry.id   02803def9837e1d2845425512405a23e
#
_cell.length_a   1.000
_cell.length_b   1.000
_cell.length_c   1.000
_cell.angle_alpha   90.00
_cell.angle_beta   90.00
_cell.angle_gamma   90.00
#
_symmetry.space_group_name_H-M   'P 1'
#
loop_
_entity.id
_entity.type
_entity.pdbx_description
1 polymer ?
#
loop_
_entity_poly.entity_id
_entity_poly.type
_entity_poly.pdbx_seq_one_letter_code
_entity_poly.pdbx_strand_id
1 'polypeptide(L)'
;MIRIITLTQDDVLFDRKAAGETLDKAVRRKTPLRFTGVCPVGDALLIVFTECSAGDPGDRDANFVFAKMPSGDPEEISAAILNRYSGGFDTLGTFPIGDDLWGLFKRVPGHV
;
A
#
# COMPACT_ATOMS: atom_id res chain seq x y z
N MET A 1 -15.34 -11.80 2.53
CA MET A 1 -14.21 -12.75 2.44
C MET A 1 -12.91 -11.96 2.38
N ILE A 2 -11.87 -12.50 3.00
CA ILE A 2 -10.56 -11.84 3.02
C ILE A 2 -9.71 -12.38 1.88
N ARG A 3 -8.94 -11.50 1.25
CA ARG A 3 -7.94 -11.84 0.25
C ARG A 3 -6.58 -11.38 0.73
N ILE A 4 -5.59 -12.25 0.62
CA ILE A 4 -4.22 -11.94 1.03
C ILE A 4 -3.31 -12.06 -0.18
N ILE A 5 -2.54 -11.00 -0.42
CA ILE A 5 -1.52 -11.00 -1.46
C ILE A 5 -0.18 -10.98 -0.76
N THR A 6 0.64 -11.96 -1.06
CA THR A 6 1.96 -12.09 -0.44
C THR A 6 3.01 -11.54 -1.38
N LEU A 7 3.76 -10.56 -0.89
CA LEU A 7 4.95 -10.03 -1.54
C LEU A 7 6.15 -10.36 -0.68
N THR A 8 7.34 -10.32 -1.27
CA THR A 8 8.58 -10.43 -0.49
C THR A 8 9.17 -9.05 -0.29
N GLN A 9 10.05 -8.92 0.70
CA GLN A 9 10.80 -7.68 0.89
C GLN A 9 11.61 -7.33 -0.37
N ASP A 10 12.18 -8.35 -1.03
CA ASP A 10 12.95 -8.15 -2.26
C ASP A 10 12.09 -7.58 -3.39
N ASP A 11 10.82 -7.97 -3.48
CA ASP A 11 9.91 -7.39 -4.48
C ASP A 11 9.82 -5.87 -4.32
N VAL A 12 9.75 -5.39 -3.08
CA VAL A 12 9.67 -3.96 -2.80
C VAL A 12 11.02 -3.29 -3.01
N LEU A 13 12.11 -3.92 -2.56
CA LEU A 13 13.44 -3.31 -2.65
C LEU A 13 13.93 -3.17 -4.09
N PHE A 14 13.72 -4.20 -4.91
CA PHE A 14 14.33 -4.27 -6.23
C PHE A 14 13.37 -4.00 -7.38
N ASP A 15 12.07 -4.08 -7.14
CA ASP A 15 11.06 -3.83 -8.18
C ASP A 15 9.76 -3.28 -7.58
N ARG A 16 9.89 -2.17 -6.86
CA ARG A 16 8.75 -1.55 -6.15
C ARG A 16 7.60 -1.17 -7.06
N LYS A 17 7.91 -0.80 -8.30
CA LYS A 17 6.87 -0.45 -9.27
C LYS A 17 6.02 -1.67 -9.63
N ALA A 18 6.66 -2.79 -9.92
CA ALA A 18 5.95 -4.04 -10.22
C ALA A 18 5.18 -4.54 -9.00
N ALA A 19 5.72 -4.38 -7.79
CA ALA A 19 5.02 -4.73 -6.57
C ALA A 19 3.72 -3.93 -6.43
N GLY A 20 3.76 -2.62 -6.67
CA GLY A 20 2.57 -1.77 -6.66
C GLY A 20 1.56 -2.18 -7.73
N GLU A 21 2.03 -2.48 -8.93
CA GLU A 21 1.17 -2.93 -10.03
C GLU A 21 0.48 -4.27 -9.74
N THR A 22 1.13 -5.14 -8.98
CA THR A 22 0.53 -6.39 -8.53
C THR A 22 -0.72 -6.12 -7.69
N LEU A 23 -0.64 -5.14 -6.78
CA LEU A 23 -1.77 -4.74 -5.97
C LEU A 23 -2.85 -4.04 -6.82
N ASP A 24 -2.44 -3.19 -7.75
CA ASP A 24 -3.37 -2.53 -8.67
C ASP A 24 -4.21 -3.54 -9.44
N LYS A 25 -3.58 -4.58 -9.96
CA LYS A 25 -4.28 -5.64 -10.69
C LYS A 25 -5.23 -6.43 -9.80
N ALA A 26 -4.83 -6.64 -8.55
CA ALA A 26 -5.64 -7.40 -7.61
C ALA A 26 -6.97 -6.71 -7.31
N VAL A 27 -6.96 -5.38 -7.14
CA VAL A 27 -8.18 -4.62 -6.80
C VAL A 27 -9.07 -4.36 -8.01
N ARG A 28 -8.55 -4.54 -9.24
CA ARG A 28 -9.31 -4.32 -10.49
C ARG A 28 -10.03 -5.55 -11.01
N ARG A 29 -10.11 -6.60 -10.19
CA ARG A 29 -10.84 -7.81 -10.56
C ARG A 29 -12.34 -7.60 -10.49
N LYS A 30 -13.09 -8.62 -10.95
CA LYS A 30 -14.55 -8.60 -10.97
C LYS A 30 -15.15 -8.29 -9.60
N THR A 31 -14.58 -8.88 -8.54
CA THR A 31 -14.99 -8.58 -7.18
C THR A 31 -14.11 -7.46 -6.63
N PRO A 32 -14.69 -6.28 -6.32
CA PRO A 32 -13.90 -5.19 -5.77
C PRO A 32 -13.33 -5.55 -4.39
N LEU A 33 -12.12 -5.07 -4.15
CA LEU A 33 -11.43 -5.27 -2.87
C LEU A 33 -11.14 -3.93 -2.23
N ARG A 34 -11.10 -3.94 -0.89
CA ARG A 34 -10.69 -2.79 -0.09
C ARG A 34 -9.50 -3.18 0.77
N PHE A 35 -8.46 -2.36 0.77
CA PHE A 35 -7.30 -2.56 1.62
C PHE A 35 -7.69 -2.49 3.10
N THR A 36 -7.19 -3.43 3.90
CA THR A 36 -7.43 -3.44 5.34
C THR A 36 -6.15 -3.43 6.17
N GLY A 37 -5.04 -3.95 5.66
CA GLY A 37 -3.81 -3.92 6.45
C GLY A 37 -2.61 -4.48 5.71
N VAL A 38 -1.44 -4.17 6.25
CA VAL A 38 -0.18 -4.74 5.83
C VAL A 38 0.47 -5.40 7.04
N CYS A 39 0.90 -6.63 6.87
CA CYS A 39 1.45 -7.43 7.96
C CYS A 39 2.81 -7.99 7.54
N PRO A 40 3.92 -7.41 8.03
CA PRO A 40 5.24 -7.97 7.77
C PRO A 40 5.46 -9.22 8.62
N VAL A 41 5.87 -10.32 7.97
CA VAL A 41 6.15 -11.58 8.65
C VAL A 41 7.43 -12.17 8.05
N GLY A 42 8.53 -12.13 8.79
CA GLY A 42 9.83 -12.55 8.26
C GLY A 42 10.18 -11.74 7.01
N ASP A 43 10.48 -12.42 5.92
CA ASP A 43 10.80 -11.78 4.64
C ASP A 43 9.54 -11.45 3.81
N ALA A 44 8.36 -11.82 4.29
CA ALA A 44 7.12 -11.64 3.55
C ALA A 44 6.39 -10.38 4.02
N LEU A 45 5.64 -9.81 3.08
CA LEU A 45 4.68 -8.75 3.35
C LEU A 45 3.31 -9.28 2.95
N LEU A 46 2.43 -9.43 3.92
CA LEU A 46 1.06 -9.86 3.66
C LEU A 46 0.19 -8.62 3.51
N ILE A 47 -0.34 -8.43 2.32
CA ILE A 47 -1.23 -7.31 2.03
C ILE A 47 -2.65 -7.84 2.08
N VAL A 48 -3.43 -7.35 3.05
CA VAL A 48 -4.75 -7.86 3.36
C VAL A 48 -5.83 -6.98 2.77
N PHE A 49 -6.74 -7.60 2.04
CA PHE A 49 -7.90 -6.94 1.44
C PHE A 49 -9.18 -7.64 1.90
N THR A 50 -10.27 -6.91 1.91
CA THR A 50 -11.60 -7.44 2.16
C THR A 50 -12.45 -7.27 0.90
N GLU A 51 -13.20 -8.31 0.53
CA GLU A 51 -14.15 -8.20 -0.58
C GLU A 51 -15.28 -7.25 -0.20
N CYS A 52 -15.62 -6.37 -1.13
CA CYS A 52 -16.68 -5.39 -0.94
C CYS A 52 -18.04 -5.98 -1.30
N SER A 53 -19.10 -5.44 -0.69
CA SER A 53 -20.47 -5.80 -1.05
C SER A 53 -20.84 -5.22 -2.42
N ALA A 54 -21.95 -5.74 -2.99
CA ALA A 54 -22.43 -5.27 -4.28
C ALA A 54 -22.67 -3.75 -4.27
N GLY A 55 -22.18 -3.07 -5.31
CA GLY A 55 -22.30 -1.62 -5.45
C GLY A 55 -21.19 -0.82 -4.80
N ASP A 56 -20.32 -1.43 -4.00
CA ASP A 56 -19.16 -0.76 -3.41
C ASP A 56 -17.94 -1.02 -4.28
N PRO A 57 -17.35 0.02 -4.91
CA PRO A 57 -16.18 -0.18 -5.77
C PRO A 57 -14.90 -0.47 -4.99
N GLY A 58 -14.87 -0.26 -3.68
CA GLY A 58 -13.66 -0.45 -2.88
C GLY A 58 -12.51 0.39 -3.41
N ASP A 59 -11.35 -0.25 -3.58
CA ASP A 59 -10.14 0.39 -4.10
C ASP A 59 -9.90 0.09 -5.59
N ARG A 60 -10.97 -0.21 -6.35
CA ARG A 60 -10.85 -0.58 -7.77
C ARG A 60 -10.03 0.40 -8.59
N ASP A 61 -10.19 1.70 -8.36
CA ASP A 61 -9.52 2.73 -9.12
C ASP A 61 -8.23 3.24 -8.46
N ALA A 62 -7.84 2.63 -7.35
CA ALA A 62 -6.64 3.04 -6.64
C ALA A 62 -5.37 2.56 -7.35
N ASN A 63 -4.31 3.35 -7.21
CA ASN A 63 -2.96 2.96 -7.58
C ASN A 63 -2.12 2.85 -6.32
N PHE A 64 -1.46 1.73 -6.14
CA PHE A 64 -0.64 1.46 -4.96
C PHE A 64 0.83 1.76 -5.25
N VAL A 65 1.48 2.41 -4.30
CA VAL A 65 2.86 2.82 -4.43
C VAL A 65 3.62 2.45 -3.16
N PHE A 66 4.76 1.79 -3.32
CA PHE A 66 5.72 1.59 -2.25
C PHE A 66 6.77 2.67 -2.33
N ALA A 67 7.11 3.27 -1.21
CA ALA A 67 8.15 4.28 -1.15
C ALA A 67 8.89 4.22 0.18
N LYS A 68 10.18 4.50 0.12
CA LYS A 68 11.02 4.59 1.30
C LYS A 68 10.63 5.85 2.08
N MET A 69 10.50 5.71 3.39
CA MET A 69 10.21 6.81 4.29
C MET A 69 11.53 7.47 4.74
N PRO A 70 11.47 8.71 5.25
CA PRO A 70 12.65 9.32 5.85
C PRO A 70 13.07 8.56 7.12
N SER A 71 14.11 9.03 7.81
CA SER A 71 14.63 8.40 9.03
C SER A 71 13.52 8.17 10.07
N GLY A 72 13.79 7.35 11.08
CA GLY A 72 12.81 6.99 12.09
C GLY A 72 12.36 8.09 13.05
N ASP A 73 12.68 9.35 12.76
CA ASP A 73 12.22 10.50 13.55
C ASP A 73 10.72 10.70 13.33
N PRO A 74 9.90 10.66 14.41
CA PRO A 74 8.46 10.82 14.27
C PRO A 74 8.02 12.11 13.58
N GLU A 75 8.74 13.22 13.78
CA GLU A 75 8.41 14.49 13.14
C GLU A 75 8.62 14.44 11.64
N GLU A 76 9.73 13.85 11.21
CA GLU A 76 10.04 13.70 9.78
C GLU A 76 9.05 12.76 9.10
N ILE A 77 8.69 11.67 9.76
CA ILE A 77 7.72 10.72 9.24
C ILE A 77 6.35 11.38 9.12
N SER A 78 5.91 12.11 10.15
CA SER A 78 4.64 12.84 10.12
C SER A 78 4.60 13.85 8.99
N ALA A 79 5.68 14.61 8.79
CA ALA A 79 5.78 15.56 7.70
C ALA A 79 5.71 14.89 6.34
N ALA A 80 6.36 13.74 6.19
CA ALA A 80 6.30 12.97 4.94
C ALA A 80 4.88 12.47 4.64
N ILE A 81 4.17 11.99 5.65
CA ILE A 81 2.78 11.54 5.50
C ILE A 81 1.88 12.69 5.04
N LEU A 82 1.99 13.84 5.70
CA LEU A 82 1.20 15.02 5.35
C LEU A 82 1.53 15.53 3.95
N ASN A 83 2.80 15.51 3.59
CA ASN A 83 3.25 15.97 2.27
C ASN A 83 2.68 15.08 1.16
N ARG A 84 2.69 13.76 1.36
CA ARG A 84 2.13 12.82 0.39
C ARG A 84 0.61 12.97 0.29
N TYR A 85 -0.06 13.21 1.40
CA TYR A 85 -1.50 13.45 1.41
C TYR A 85 -1.84 14.67 0.56
N SER A 86 -1.05 15.74 0.67
CA SER A 86 -1.21 16.94 -0.15
C SER A 86 -1.04 16.65 -1.64
N GLY A 87 -0.25 15.65 -1.98
CA GLY A 87 -0.07 15.18 -3.36
C GLY A 87 -1.12 14.16 -3.82
N GLY A 88 -2.11 13.85 -3.01
CA GLY A 88 -3.17 12.91 -3.35
C GLY A 88 -2.92 11.46 -2.95
N PHE A 89 -1.94 11.21 -2.07
CA PHE A 89 -1.60 9.87 -1.61
C PHE A 89 -1.97 9.65 -0.15
N ASP A 90 -2.79 8.65 0.12
CA ASP A 90 -3.10 8.22 1.48
C ASP A 90 -2.07 7.21 1.94
N THR A 91 -1.57 7.36 3.16
CA THR A 91 -0.69 6.39 3.78
C THR A 91 -1.51 5.24 4.33
N LEU A 92 -1.27 4.04 3.82
CA LEU A 92 -1.98 2.84 4.25
C LEU A 92 -1.28 2.15 5.42
N GLY A 93 0.03 2.26 5.49
CA GLY A 93 0.81 1.69 6.57
C GLY A 93 2.29 1.82 6.31
N THR A 94 3.08 1.57 7.34
CA THR A 94 4.53 1.55 7.26
C THR A 94 5.05 0.24 7.82
N PHE A 95 6.23 -0.16 7.36
CA PHE A 95 6.84 -1.42 7.77
C PHE A 95 8.35 -1.34 7.57
N PRO A 96 9.12 -2.04 8.39
CA PRO A 96 10.57 -2.05 8.24
C PRO A 96 11.00 -3.04 7.15
N ILE A 97 12.03 -2.66 6.39
CA ILE A 97 12.80 -3.57 5.54
C ILE A 97 14.26 -3.31 5.87
N GLY A 98 14.90 -4.27 6.54
CA GLY A 98 16.26 -4.04 7.07
C GLY A 98 16.25 -2.91 8.07
N ASP A 99 17.14 -1.94 7.88
CA ASP A 99 17.26 -0.77 8.75
C ASP A 99 16.40 0.41 8.29
N ASP A 100 15.68 0.26 7.18
CA ASP A 100 14.90 1.33 6.59
C ASP A 100 13.42 1.15 6.88
N LEU A 101 12.71 2.28 6.96
CA LEU A 101 11.27 2.30 7.05
C LEU A 101 10.69 2.54 5.66
N TRP A 102 9.75 1.71 5.26
CA TRP A 102 9.03 1.82 4.00
C TRP A 102 7.55 2.09 4.26
N GLY A 103 6.90 2.68 3.29
CA GLY A 103 5.46 2.91 3.36
C GLY A 103 4.74 2.37 2.14
N LEU A 104 3.49 1.99 2.35
CA LEU A 104 2.54 1.66 1.30
C LEU A 104 1.52 2.78 1.21
N PHE A 105 1.33 3.32 0.03
CA PHE A 105 0.45 4.45 -0.24
C PHE A 105 -0.53 4.09 -1.35
N LYS A 106 -1.68 4.73 -1.34
CA LYS A 106 -2.61 4.63 -2.46
C LYS A 106 -3.02 6.00 -2.96
N ARG A 107 -3.21 6.10 -4.25
CA ARG A 107 -3.79 7.27 -4.91
C ARG A 107 -5.07 6.86 -5.59
N VAL A 108 -6.13 7.62 -5.33
CA VAL A 108 -7.41 7.43 -6.01
C VAL A 108 -7.56 8.56 -7.03
N PRO A 109 -7.78 8.26 -8.33
CA PRO A 109 -7.99 9.29 -9.34
C PRO A 109 -9.12 10.24 -8.91
N GLY A 110 -8.86 11.55 -9.02
CA GLY A 110 -9.81 12.57 -8.61
C GLY A 110 -9.76 12.92 -7.11
N HIS A 111 -8.95 12.24 -6.34
CA HIS A 111 -8.69 12.61 -4.95
C HIS A 111 -7.83 13.87 -4.90
N VAL A 112 -8.25 14.84 -4.11
CA VAL A 112 -7.55 16.12 -3.98
C VAL A 112 -7.15 16.36 -2.54
#